data_c9eb545b3f0d338add054af3f959e040
#
_entry.id   c9eb545b3f0d338add054af3f959e040
#
_cell.length_a   1.000
_cell.length_b   1.000
_cell.length_c   1.000
_cell.angle_alpha   90.00
_cell.angle_beta   90.00
_cell.angle_gamma   90.00
#
_symmetry.space_group_name_H-M   'P 1'
#
loop_
_entity.id
_entity.type
_entity.pdbx_description
1 polymer ?
#
loop_
_entity_poly.entity_id
_entity_poly.type
_entity_poly.pdbx_seq_one_letter_code
_entity_poly.pdbx_strand_id
1 'polypeptide(L)'
;MNYQQEFRNIGLQLMGNMDSEEWIELYKKLVYWELELSESEDTSIFEILKQQKIEANVQFSKYYEKNYQNWIRKESGNEPLLSHRLLSDKVFPHLKEDKPTFLIVIDNFRFDQWKALQPMVEEYLRVEKEDLYYSILPTTTQYARNALFAGLMPYDIKRVYPDLWIDEDEQGNKNQNEHLFLQKQLARHNMDIKTTYHKVLNVQYGKKMIDNLPNLMQNKLNVIVYNFIDMLSHARTESDLVRELAEDENAYRGVTRTWFAHSPLLEVLKFLSNKDVNVFITTDHGSVRVARPIKIKATKEASVNLRYKVGRLLDYNPKEVFAVAKPEDILLPRLNILSPYRSEEHTSELSHCQ
;
A
#
# COMPACT_ATOMS: atom_id res chain seq x y z
N MET A 1 9.83 -28.85 6.10
CA MET A 1 10.94 -27.87 6.01
C MET A 1 11.46 -27.63 7.43
N ASN A 2 12.77 -27.54 7.64
CA ASN A 2 13.32 -27.38 9.00
C ASN A 2 13.28 -25.89 9.41
N TYR A 3 12.27 -25.48 10.17
CA TYR A 3 12.08 -24.09 10.61
C TYR A 3 13.29 -23.53 11.39
N GLN A 4 14.02 -24.39 12.15
CA GLN A 4 15.21 -23.95 12.89
C GLN A 4 16.32 -23.45 11.94
N GLN A 5 16.52 -24.14 10.82
CA GLN A 5 17.47 -23.70 9.82
C GLN A 5 17.04 -22.40 9.16
N GLU A 6 15.77 -22.26 8.84
CA GLU A 6 15.24 -21.04 8.22
C GLU A 6 15.34 -19.83 9.14
N PHE A 7 14.99 -19.96 10.41
CA PHE A 7 15.13 -18.85 11.37
C PHE A 7 16.60 -18.48 11.63
N ARG A 8 17.49 -19.45 11.59
CA ARG A 8 18.93 -19.16 11.61
C ARG A 8 19.37 -18.39 10.37
N ASN A 9 18.88 -18.75 9.18
CA ASN A 9 19.18 -18.07 7.94
C ASN A 9 18.61 -16.63 7.95
N ILE A 10 17.38 -16.43 8.41
CA ILE A 10 16.80 -15.09 8.60
C ILE A 10 17.65 -14.25 9.55
N GLY A 11 18.08 -14.80 10.69
CA GLY A 11 18.96 -14.11 11.62
C GLY A 11 20.30 -13.70 11.00
N LEU A 12 20.90 -14.56 10.18
CA LEU A 12 22.14 -14.23 9.46
C LEU A 12 21.93 -13.13 8.39
N GLN A 13 20.82 -13.17 7.65
CA GLN A 13 20.46 -12.13 6.69
C GLN A 13 20.30 -10.76 7.37
N LEU A 14 19.65 -10.71 8.53
CA LEU A 14 19.47 -9.48 9.30
C LEU A 14 20.76 -8.87 9.83
N MET A 15 21.82 -9.65 9.97
CA MET A 15 23.15 -9.15 10.35
C MET A 15 23.95 -8.61 9.16
N GLY A 16 23.51 -8.88 7.94
CA GLY A 16 24.16 -8.45 6.69
C GLY A 16 23.63 -7.12 6.16
N ASN A 17 24.23 -6.69 5.05
CA ASN A 17 23.69 -5.61 4.25
C ASN A 17 22.82 -6.23 3.15
N MET A 18 21.55 -5.83 3.09
CA MET A 18 20.62 -6.30 2.07
C MET A 18 20.29 -5.19 1.09
N ASP A 19 20.15 -5.55 -0.17
CA ASP A 19 19.58 -4.67 -1.20
C ASP A 19 18.05 -4.70 -1.20
N SER A 20 17.42 -3.98 -2.12
CA SER A 20 15.96 -3.87 -2.19
C SER A 20 15.25 -5.18 -2.52
N GLU A 21 15.86 -6.05 -3.33
CA GLU A 21 15.29 -7.34 -3.69
C GLU A 21 15.43 -8.35 -2.55
N GLU A 22 16.56 -8.34 -1.87
CA GLU A 22 16.82 -9.18 -0.69
C GLU A 22 15.86 -8.83 0.46
N TRP A 23 15.52 -7.55 0.65
CA TRP A 23 14.51 -7.12 1.60
C TRP A 23 13.10 -7.63 1.23
N ILE A 24 12.74 -7.61 -0.05
CA ILE A 24 11.48 -8.18 -0.54
C ILE A 24 11.40 -9.67 -0.21
N GLU A 25 12.46 -10.42 -0.51
CA GLU A 25 12.49 -11.86 -0.27
C GLU A 25 12.45 -12.20 1.23
N LEU A 26 13.15 -11.42 2.06
CA LEU A 26 13.07 -11.56 3.51
C LEU A 26 11.64 -11.31 4.02
N TYR A 27 10.99 -10.25 3.53
CA TYR A 27 9.61 -9.94 3.91
C TYR A 27 8.65 -11.08 3.54
N LYS A 28 8.74 -11.63 2.34
CA LYS A 28 7.95 -12.77 1.91
C LYS A 28 8.15 -13.99 2.84
N LYS A 29 9.39 -14.25 3.24
CA LYS A 29 9.70 -15.33 4.20
C LYS A 29 9.07 -15.09 5.57
N LEU A 30 9.17 -13.87 6.10
CA LEU A 30 8.58 -13.52 7.39
C LEU A 30 7.05 -13.66 7.37
N VAL A 31 6.39 -13.23 6.29
CA VAL A 31 4.95 -13.40 6.12
C VAL A 31 4.58 -14.89 5.97
N TYR A 32 5.33 -15.64 5.19
CA TYR A 32 5.11 -17.08 5.05
C TYR A 32 5.14 -17.79 6.39
N TRP A 33 6.19 -17.56 7.18
CA TRP A 33 6.31 -18.21 8.50
C TRP A 33 5.27 -17.72 9.51
N GLU A 34 4.85 -16.45 9.42
CA GLU A 34 3.76 -15.97 10.28
C GLU A 34 2.45 -16.69 9.99
N LEU A 35 2.14 -16.97 8.73
CA LEU A 35 0.94 -17.69 8.34
C LEU A 35 1.04 -19.17 8.75
N GLU A 36 2.16 -19.84 8.48
CA GLU A 36 2.39 -21.24 8.86
C GLU A 36 2.31 -21.46 10.37
N LEU A 37 2.89 -20.54 11.15
CA LEU A 37 2.92 -20.65 12.61
C LEU A 37 1.63 -20.15 13.28
N SER A 38 0.77 -19.42 12.58
CA SER A 38 -0.50 -18.98 13.14
C SER A 38 -1.44 -20.11 13.52
N GLU A 39 -1.23 -21.29 12.95
CA GLU A 39 -1.97 -22.53 13.26
C GLU A 39 -1.20 -23.47 14.20
N SER A 40 0.02 -23.08 14.63
CA SER A 40 0.90 -23.90 15.47
C SER A 40 0.64 -23.68 16.96
N GLU A 41 0.65 -24.75 17.74
CA GLU A 41 0.60 -24.70 19.21
C GLU A 41 1.96 -24.37 19.85
N ASP A 42 3.04 -24.32 19.07
CA ASP A 42 4.40 -24.06 19.58
C ASP A 42 4.65 -22.54 19.74
N THR A 43 4.37 -22.05 20.92
CA THR A 43 4.55 -20.65 21.29
C THR A 43 6.02 -20.20 21.28
N SER A 44 6.98 -21.09 21.46
CA SER A 44 8.41 -20.73 21.52
C SER A 44 8.94 -20.32 20.16
N ILE A 45 8.51 -20.98 19.12
CA ILE A 45 8.88 -20.67 17.72
C ILE A 45 8.26 -19.33 17.30
N PHE A 46 7.02 -19.10 17.70
CA PHE A 46 6.31 -17.85 17.41
C PHE A 46 7.02 -16.63 18.04
N GLU A 47 7.53 -16.76 19.27
CA GLU A 47 8.30 -15.68 19.91
C GLU A 47 9.63 -15.40 19.19
N ILE A 48 10.32 -16.42 18.66
CA ILE A 48 11.51 -16.21 17.83
C ILE A 48 11.17 -15.43 16.57
N LEU A 49 10.13 -15.82 15.84
CA LEU A 49 9.67 -15.10 14.64
C LEU A 49 9.31 -13.66 14.96
N LYS A 50 8.60 -13.42 16.05
CA LYS A 50 8.22 -12.08 16.51
C LYS A 50 9.44 -11.20 16.77
N GLN A 51 10.48 -11.72 17.43
CA GLN A 51 11.72 -10.98 17.62
C GLN A 51 12.43 -10.69 16.31
N GLN A 52 12.47 -11.63 15.38
CA GLN A 52 13.04 -11.42 14.05
C GLN A 52 12.28 -10.37 13.24
N LYS A 53 10.94 -10.33 13.34
CA LYS A 53 10.12 -9.27 12.72
C LYS A 53 10.43 -7.91 13.31
N ILE A 54 10.60 -7.79 14.64
CA ILE A 54 10.99 -6.55 15.28
C ILE A 54 12.36 -6.08 14.79
N GLU A 55 13.34 -6.98 14.75
CA GLU A 55 14.67 -6.66 14.24
C GLU A 55 14.65 -6.28 12.76
N ALA A 56 13.93 -7.03 11.93
CA ALA A 56 13.72 -6.71 10.52
C ALA A 56 13.13 -5.31 10.33
N ASN A 57 12.12 -4.95 11.11
CA ASN A 57 11.52 -3.62 11.06
C ASN A 57 12.54 -2.53 11.38
N VAL A 58 13.34 -2.68 12.43
CA VAL A 58 14.38 -1.70 12.80
C VAL A 58 15.43 -1.55 11.71
N GLN A 59 15.91 -2.64 11.14
CA GLN A 59 16.93 -2.61 10.08
C GLN A 59 16.37 -2.07 8.77
N PHE A 60 15.15 -2.47 8.41
CA PHE A 60 14.48 -1.98 7.21
C PHE A 60 14.22 -0.47 7.25
N SER A 61 13.81 0.07 8.40
CA SER A 61 13.65 1.51 8.54
C SER A 61 14.93 2.28 8.25
N LYS A 62 16.04 1.82 8.83
CA LYS A 62 17.35 2.46 8.59
C LYS A 62 17.76 2.34 7.11
N TYR A 63 17.50 1.18 6.51
CA TYR A 63 17.75 0.95 5.09
C TYR A 63 16.92 1.89 4.22
N TYR A 64 15.61 2.01 4.52
CA TYR A 64 14.69 2.86 3.78
C TYR A 64 15.09 4.35 3.91
N GLU A 65 15.29 4.83 5.12
CA GLU A 65 15.71 6.21 5.40
C GLU A 65 16.99 6.58 4.64
N LYS A 66 17.98 5.71 4.69
CA LYS A 66 19.28 5.92 4.02
C LYS A 66 19.18 6.02 2.50
N ASN A 67 18.25 5.28 1.87
CA ASN A 67 18.23 5.12 0.42
C ASN A 67 17.09 5.92 -0.25
N TYR A 68 16.03 6.26 0.47
CA TYR A 68 14.79 6.79 -0.11
C TYR A 68 14.99 8.03 -0.98
N GLN A 69 15.78 9.00 -0.54
CA GLN A 69 16.02 10.22 -1.32
C GLN A 69 16.71 9.93 -2.66
N ASN A 70 17.66 8.99 -2.68
CA ASN A 70 18.34 8.60 -3.90
C ASN A 70 17.38 7.88 -4.87
N TRP A 71 16.49 7.04 -4.33
CA TRP A 71 15.51 6.32 -5.15
C TRP A 71 14.52 7.26 -5.85
N ILE A 72 13.97 8.21 -5.13
CA ILE A 72 12.99 9.16 -5.72
C ILE A 72 13.63 10.12 -6.71
N ARG A 73 14.95 10.36 -6.61
CA ARG A 73 15.73 11.20 -7.54
C ARG A 73 16.36 10.43 -8.69
N LYS A 74 16.29 9.10 -8.67
CA LYS A 74 16.91 8.21 -9.66
C LYS A 74 18.42 8.39 -9.79
N GLU A 75 19.10 8.49 -8.66
CA GLU A 75 20.54 8.76 -8.62
C GLU A 75 21.40 7.50 -8.64
N SER A 76 20.82 6.33 -8.30
CA SER A 76 21.58 5.08 -8.15
C SER A 76 21.55 4.17 -9.39
N GLY A 77 20.51 4.26 -10.22
CA GLY A 77 20.30 3.39 -11.38
C GLY A 77 19.77 1.98 -11.02
N ASN A 78 19.65 1.68 -9.72
CA ASN A 78 19.11 0.43 -9.17
C ASN A 78 17.98 0.70 -8.18
N GLU A 79 17.12 1.67 -8.52
CA GLU A 79 15.99 2.00 -7.68
C GLU A 79 14.95 0.88 -7.71
N PRO A 80 14.36 0.53 -6.55
CA PRO A 80 13.23 -0.38 -6.52
C PRO A 80 12.02 0.22 -7.24
N LEU A 81 11.06 -0.61 -7.57
CA LEU A 81 9.78 -0.14 -8.09
C LEU A 81 9.06 0.65 -6.99
N LEU A 82 8.73 1.92 -7.28
CA LEU A 82 8.00 2.81 -6.36
C LEU A 82 6.56 3.06 -6.85
N SER A 83 5.67 3.49 -5.95
CA SER A 83 4.24 3.71 -6.21
C SER A 83 3.95 4.42 -7.54
N HIS A 84 4.64 5.53 -7.84
CA HIS A 84 4.39 6.34 -9.03
C HIS A 84 4.80 5.67 -10.35
N ARG A 85 5.58 4.58 -10.30
CA ARG A 85 6.00 3.83 -11.48
C ARG A 85 5.21 2.53 -11.69
N LEU A 86 4.40 2.14 -10.71
CA LEU A 86 3.72 0.84 -10.74
C LEU A 86 2.88 0.63 -12.01
N LEU A 87 2.04 1.60 -12.37
CA LEU A 87 1.17 1.43 -13.54
C LEU A 87 1.96 1.43 -14.85
N SER A 88 2.91 2.34 -15.02
CA SER A 88 3.74 2.42 -16.24
C SER A 88 4.59 1.17 -16.45
N ASP A 89 5.14 0.58 -15.38
CA ASP A 89 6.09 -0.51 -15.48
C ASP A 89 5.41 -1.89 -15.48
N LYS A 90 4.24 -2.03 -14.82
CA LYS A 90 3.59 -3.34 -14.63
C LYS A 90 2.25 -3.48 -15.35
N VAL A 91 1.46 -2.44 -15.52
CA VAL A 91 0.11 -2.51 -16.09
C VAL A 91 0.08 -2.06 -17.54
N PHE A 92 0.66 -0.91 -17.86
CA PHE A 92 0.59 -0.33 -19.19
C PHE A 92 1.18 -1.18 -20.32
N PRO A 93 2.24 -1.98 -20.11
CA PRO A 93 2.71 -2.91 -21.15
C PRO A 93 1.61 -3.84 -21.66
N HIS A 94 0.70 -4.30 -20.79
CA HIS A 94 -0.39 -5.21 -21.11
C HIS A 94 -1.59 -4.52 -21.77
N LEU A 95 -1.66 -3.19 -21.75
CA LEU A 95 -2.70 -2.43 -22.46
C LEU A 95 -2.52 -2.45 -23.98
N LYS A 96 -1.40 -2.95 -24.48
CA LYS A 96 -1.17 -3.18 -25.92
C LYS A 96 -1.82 -4.46 -26.45
N GLU A 97 -2.11 -5.40 -25.56
CA GLU A 97 -2.78 -6.67 -25.92
C GLU A 97 -4.24 -6.40 -26.32
N ASP A 98 -4.78 -7.21 -27.22
CA ASP A 98 -6.17 -7.03 -27.70
C ASP A 98 -7.19 -7.68 -26.76
N LYS A 99 -7.13 -7.31 -25.48
CA LYS A 99 -8.08 -7.74 -24.45
C LYS A 99 -8.28 -6.69 -23.38
N PRO A 100 -9.43 -6.67 -22.68
CA PRO A 100 -9.68 -5.76 -21.58
C PRO A 100 -8.73 -6.03 -20.41
N THR A 101 -8.34 -4.97 -19.73
CA THR A 101 -7.55 -5.05 -18.49
C THR A 101 -8.38 -4.51 -17.31
N PHE A 102 -8.42 -5.26 -16.23
CA PHE A 102 -9.03 -4.87 -14.97
C PHE A 102 -7.93 -4.64 -13.95
N LEU A 103 -7.84 -3.40 -13.43
CA LEU A 103 -6.95 -3.01 -12.34
C LEU A 103 -7.79 -2.85 -11.07
N ILE A 104 -7.60 -3.75 -10.13
CA ILE A 104 -8.27 -3.76 -8.84
C ILE A 104 -7.30 -3.24 -7.80
N VAL A 105 -7.61 -2.10 -7.19
CA VAL A 105 -6.82 -1.48 -6.12
C VAL A 105 -7.59 -1.65 -4.82
N ILE A 106 -7.02 -2.37 -3.87
CA ILE A 106 -7.60 -2.56 -2.54
C ILE A 106 -6.83 -1.65 -1.58
N ASP A 107 -7.52 -0.63 -1.07
CA ASP A 107 -6.96 0.38 -0.17
C ASP A 107 -6.46 -0.25 1.12
N ASN A 108 -5.21 0.07 1.50
CA ASN A 108 -4.59 -0.39 2.76
C ASN A 108 -4.47 -1.92 2.89
N PHE A 109 -4.30 -2.62 1.77
CA PHE A 109 -4.28 -4.09 1.71
C PHE A 109 -2.87 -4.64 1.84
N ARG A 110 -2.63 -5.46 2.86
CA ARG A 110 -1.32 -6.00 3.20
C ARG A 110 -1.03 -7.31 2.47
N PHE A 111 0.26 -7.62 2.32
CA PHE A 111 0.71 -8.85 1.68
C PHE A 111 0.27 -10.12 2.44
N ASP A 112 0.27 -10.11 3.78
CA ASP A 112 -0.23 -11.24 4.58
C ASP A 112 -1.73 -11.47 4.39
N GLN A 113 -2.52 -10.40 4.21
CA GLN A 113 -3.93 -10.50 3.85
C GLN A 113 -4.11 -11.06 2.44
N TRP A 114 -3.29 -10.61 1.47
CA TRP A 114 -3.28 -11.20 0.14
C TRP A 114 -3.02 -12.70 0.19
N LYS A 115 -1.99 -13.15 0.90
CA LYS A 115 -1.66 -14.58 1.04
C LYS A 115 -2.80 -15.37 1.69
N ALA A 116 -3.55 -14.75 2.61
CA ALA A 116 -4.74 -15.36 3.20
C ALA A 116 -5.93 -15.46 2.23
N LEU A 117 -6.04 -14.53 1.26
CA LEU A 117 -7.10 -14.54 0.23
C LEU A 117 -6.72 -15.33 -1.03
N GLN A 118 -5.44 -15.47 -1.31
CA GLN A 118 -4.93 -16.08 -2.54
C GLN A 118 -5.57 -17.44 -2.87
N PRO A 119 -5.72 -18.39 -1.93
CA PRO A 119 -6.39 -19.67 -2.22
C PRO A 119 -7.81 -19.52 -2.74
N MET A 120 -8.56 -18.52 -2.25
CA MET A 120 -9.94 -18.26 -2.70
C MET A 120 -9.95 -17.60 -4.08
N VAL A 121 -8.97 -16.77 -4.39
CA VAL A 121 -8.80 -16.18 -5.73
C VAL A 121 -8.42 -17.24 -6.74
N GLU A 122 -7.54 -18.17 -6.37
CA GLU A 122 -7.05 -19.26 -7.24
C GLU A 122 -8.09 -20.33 -7.55
N GLU A 123 -9.24 -20.34 -6.87
CA GLU A 123 -10.41 -21.11 -7.31
C GLU A 123 -10.97 -20.61 -8.66
N TYR A 124 -10.73 -19.36 -9.02
CA TYR A 124 -11.30 -18.70 -10.19
C TYR A 124 -10.26 -18.21 -11.20
N LEU A 125 -9.12 -17.69 -10.73
CA LEU A 125 -8.08 -17.07 -11.54
C LEU A 125 -6.73 -17.63 -11.15
N ARG A 126 -5.90 -17.99 -12.13
CA ARG A 126 -4.52 -18.39 -11.86
C ARG A 126 -3.64 -17.17 -11.65
N VAL A 127 -2.89 -17.15 -10.54
CA VAL A 127 -1.86 -16.14 -10.31
C VAL A 127 -0.67 -16.46 -11.21
N GLU A 128 -0.39 -15.60 -12.18
CA GLU A 128 0.74 -15.77 -13.11
C GLU A 128 2.01 -15.13 -12.57
N LYS A 129 1.87 -14.02 -11.86
CA LYS A 129 3.00 -13.28 -11.30
C LYS A 129 2.60 -12.57 -10.02
N GLU A 130 3.51 -12.57 -9.05
CA GLU A 130 3.40 -11.87 -7.78
C GLU A 130 4.67 -11.06 -7.57
N ASP A 131 4.53 -9.74 -7.57
CA ASP A 131 5.62 -8.80 -7.32
C ASP A 131 5.29 -7.93 -6.11
N LEU A 132 6.32 -7.42 -5.43
CA LEU A 132 6.19 -6.39 -4.42
C LEU A 132 6.84 -5.10 -4.91
N TYR A 133 6.35 -3.97 -4.42
CA TYR A 133 6.91 -2.67 -4.70
C TYR A 133 7.01 -1.83 -3.42
N TYR A 134 7.81 -0.79 -3.43
CA TYR A 134 7.99 0.12 -2.32
C TYR A 134 7.00 1.28 -2.43
N SER A 135 6.15 1.46 -1.42
CA SER A 135 5.25 2.60 -1.34
C SER A 135 6.04 3.88 -1.04
N ILE A 136 5.66 5.00 -1.65
CA ILE A 136 6.29 6.29 -1.34
C ILE A 136 5.89 6.79 0.05
N LEU A 137 6.74 7.63 0.65
CA LEU A 137 6.43 8.29 1.92
C LEU A 137 5.67 9.61 1.73
N PRO A 138 4.71 9.91 2.61
CA PRO A 138 4.09 9.04 3.60
C PRO A 138 3.25 7.94 2.95
N THR A 139 3.22 6.74 3.57
CA THR A 139 2.47 5.58 3.08
C THR A 139 0.98 5.69 3.38
N THR A 140 0.34 6.71 2.85
CA THR A 140 -1.08 7.00 3.04
C THR A 140 -1.80 7.20 1.72
N THR A 141 -3.09 6.95 1.73
CA THR A 141 -3.96 7.05 0.55
C THR A 141 -3.78 8.36 -0.21
N GLN A 142 -3.71 9.50 0.50
CA GLN A 142 -3.56 10.81 -0.11
C GLN A 142 -2.31 10.91 -1.00
N TYR A 143 -1.16 10.43 -0.52
CA TYR A 143 0.10 10.56 -1.23
C TYR A 143 0.36 9.37 -2.15
N ALA A 144 0.30 8.16 -1.62
CA ALA A 144 0.68 6.95 -2.34
C ALA A 144 -0.28 6.63 -3.50
N ARG A 145 -1.61 6.73 -3.30
CA ARG A 145 -2.57 6.39 -4.35
C ARG A 145 -2.68 7.50 -5.41
N ASN A 146 -2.60 8.78 -5.03
CA ASN A 146 -2.50 9.84 -6.02
C ASN A 146 -1.23 9.70 -6.86
N ALA A 147 -0.09 9.36 -6.26
CA ALA A 147 1.14 9.12 -7.01
C ALA A 147 1.02 7.92 -7.96
N LEU A 148 0.39 6.82 -7.51
CA LEU A 148 0.11 5.64 -8.33
C LEU A 148 -0.69 6.00 -9.59
N PHE A 149 -1.80 6.71 -9.43
CA PHE A 149 -2.66 7.10 -10.55
C PHE A 149 -2.09 8.24 -11.39
N ALA A 150 -1.35 9.16 -10.78
CA ALA A 150 -0.72 10.23 -11.53
C ALA A 150 0.56 9.80 -12.26
N GLY A 151 1.24 8.74 -11.82
CA GLY A 151 2.56 8.37 -12.33
C GLY A 151 3.62 9.45 -12.07
N LEU A 152 3.47 10.20 -10.99
CA LEU A 152 4.34 11.30 -10.57
C LEU A 152 4.45 11.31 -9.04
N MET A 153 5.54 11.86 -8.53
CA MET A 153 5.66 12.14 -7.10
C MET A 153 4.74 13.32 -6.70
N PRO A 154 4.27 13.39 -5.44
CA PRO A 154 3.31 14.40 -4.99
C PRO A 154 3.70 15.85 -5.29
N TYR A 155 4.98 16.20 -5.14
CA TYR A 155 5.50 17.52 -5.51
C TYR A 155 5.26 17.84 -7.00
N ASP A 156 5.55 16.87 -7.86
CA ASP A 156 5.35 17.04 -9.30
C ASP A 156 3.87 17.05 -9.69
N ILE A 157 3.02 16.28 -8.99
CA ILE A 157 1.57 16.33 -9.21
C ILE A 157 1.05 17.75 -8.95
N LYS A 158 1.38 18.35 -7.80
CA LYS A 158 0.96 19.72 -7.47
C LYS A 158 1.52 20.73 -8.44
N ARG A 159 2.76 20.59 -8.86
CA ARG A 159 3.41 21.51 -9.82
C ARG A 159 2.79 21.45 -11.22
N VAL A 160 2.46 20.24 -11.71
CA VAL A 160 1.96 20.02 -13.08
C VAL A 160 0.44 20.16 -13.17
N TYR A 161 -0.27 19.76 -12.11
CA TYR A 161 -1.73 19.75 -12.02
C TYR A 161 -2.24 20.43 -10.73
N PRO A 162 -1.93 21.72 -10.52
CA PRO A 162 -2.27 22.42 -9.28
C PRO A 162 -3.78 22.43 -8.99
N ASP A 163 -4.61 22.50 -10.02
CA ASP A 163 -6.09 22.52 -9.88
C ASP A 163 -6.68 21.14 -9.51
N LEU A 164 -5.91 20.06 -9.61
CA LEU A 164 -6.35 18.71 -9.28
C LEU A 164 -5.79 18.21 -7.94
N TRP A 165 -4.67 18.79 -7.48
CA TRP A 165 -4.09 18.48 -6.18
C TRP A 165 -4.86 19.19 -5.07
N ILE A 166 -5.14 18.48 -3.98
CA ILE A 166 -5.78 19.03 -2.78
C ILE A 166 -4.79 18.91 -1.63
N ASP A 167 -4.40 20.04 -1.07
CA ASP A 167 -3.43 20.08 0.03
C ASP A 167 -3.98 19.47 1.33
N GLU A 168 -3.09 19.08 2.23
CA GLU A 168 -3.40 18.47 3.53
C GLU A 168 -4.36 19.34 4.36
N ASP A 169 -4.14 20.65 4.34
CA ASP A 169 -4.88 21.67 5.09
C ASP A 169 -6.17 22.14 4.41
N GLU A 170 -6.42 21.74 3.18
CA GLU A 170 -7.67 22.06 2.48
C GLU A 170 -8.80 21.13 2.92
N GLN A 171 -10.04 21.58 2.75
CA GLN A 171 -11.21 20.75 3.00
C GLN A 171 -11.51 19.83 1.81
N GLY A 172 -12.10 18.68 2.07
CA GLY A 172 -12.56 17.75 1.05
C GLY A 172 -11.77 16.44 0.96
N ASN A 173 -12.19 15.59 0.05
CA ASN A 173 -11.54 14.29 -0.18
C ASN A 173 -10.26 14.48 -1.01
N LYS A 174 -9.12 14.18 -0.41
CA LYS A 174 -7.79 14.32 -1.04
C LYS A 174 -7.61 13.45 -2.29
N ASN A 175 -8.43 12.44 -2.44
CA ASN A 175 -8.38 11.44 -3.51
C ASN A 175 -9.59 11.51 -4.45
N GLN A 176 -10.24 12.65 -4.58
CA GLN A 176 -11.41 12.80 -5.48
C GLN A 176 -11.02 12.83 -6.97
N ASN A 177 -9.80 13.21 -7.29
CA ASN A 177 -9.34 13.43 -8.66
C ASN A 177 -8.50 12.26 -9.24
N GLU A 178 -8.47 11.10 -8.57
CA GLU A 178 -7.68 9.93 -8.99
C GLU A 178 -7.96 9.52 -10.45
N HIS A 179 -9.21 9.55 -10.87
CA HIS A 179 -9.60 9.22 -12.25
C HIS A 179 -9.02 10.22 -13.28
N LEU A 180 -8.92 11.51 -12.93
CA LEU A 180 -8.30 12.52 -13.78
C LEU A 180 -6.78 12.34 -13.82
N PHE A 181 -6.16 12.01 -12.70
CA PHE A 181 -4.74 11.69 -12.66
C PHE A 181 -4.40 10.49 -13.56
N LEU A 182 -5.21 9.43 -13.55
CA LEU A 182 -5.04 8.29 -14.44
C LEU A 182 -5.11 8.72 -15.91
N GLN A 183 -6.10 9.52 -16.29
CA GLN A 183 -6.22 10.04 -17.65
C GLN A 183 -5.00 10.86 -18.05
N LYS A 184 -4.48 11.72 -17.15
CA LYS A 184 -3.25 12.49 -17.38
C LYS A 184 -2.02 11.61 -17.53
N GLN A 185 -1.92 10.52 -16.74
CA GLN A 185 -0.83 9.57 -16.86
C GLN A 185 -0.87 8.85 -18.20
N LEU A 186 -2.02 8.32 -18.62
CA LEU A 186 -2.20 7.66 -19.91
C LEU A 186 -1.85 8.61 -21.08
N ALA A 187 -2.31 9.85 -21.02
CA ALA A 187 -1.98 10.86 -22.03
C ALA A 187 -0.47 11.14 -22.15
N ARG A 188 0.26 11.21 -21.02
CA ARG A 188 1.73 11.35 -21.03
C ARG A 188 2.44 10.14 -21.64
N HIS A 189 1.83 8.97 -21.59
CA HIS A 189 2.33 7.75 -22.24
C HIS A 189 1.81 7.56 -23.67
N ASN A 190 1.17 8.59 -24.26
CA ASN A 190 0.56 8.56 -25.60
C ASN A 190 -0.48 7.45 -25.76
N MET A 191 -1.23 7.15 -24.72
CA MET A 191 -2.28 6.15 -24.70
C MET A 191 -3.65 6.82 -24.75
N ASP A 192 -4.28 6.81 -25.92
CA ASP A 192 -5.68 7.24 -26.11
C ASP A 192 -6.57 5.98 -26.09
N ILE A 193 -6.96 5.58 -24.91
CA ILE A 193 -7.75 4.35 -24.67
C ILE A 193 -9.00 4.64 -23.84
N LYS A 194 -10.04 3.88 -24.10
CA LYS A 194 -11.27 3.97 -23.31
C LYS A 194 -11.06 3.37 -21.93
N THR A 195 -11.29 4.18 -20.91
CA THR A 195 -11.09 3.82 -19.50
C THR A 195 -12.33 4.05 -18.67
N THR A 196 -12.50 3.25 -17.61
CA THR A 196 -13.48 3.50 -16.55
C THR A 196 -12.80 3.49 -15.19
N TYR A 197 -13.41 4.20 -14.24
CA TYR A 197 -12.94 4.28 -12.87
C TYR A 197 -14.14 4.14 -11.92
N HIS A 198 -14.09 3.16 -11.03
CA HIS A 198 -15.12 2.85 -10.05
C HIS A 198 -14.54 2.81 -8.65
N LYS A 199 -15.13 3.52 -7.71
CA LYS A 199 -14.76 3.50 -6.29
C LYS A 199 -15.87 2.85 -5.49
N VAL A 200 -15.62 1.62 -5.00
CA VAL A 200 -16.60 0.81 -4.29
C VAL A 200 -16.50 1.12 -2.79
N LEU A 201 -17.37 1.99 -2.32
CA LEU A 201 -17.45 2.42 -0.92
C LEU A 201 -18.45 1.59 -0.09
N ASN A 202 -19.37 0.89 -0.75
CA ASN A 202 -20.39 0.07 -0.08
C ASN A 202 -20.88 -1.07 -0.98
N VAL A 203 -21.58 -2.02 -0.35
CA VAL A 203 -22.09 -3.22 -1.02
C VAL A 203 -23.09 -2.92 -2.14
N GLN A 204 -23.93 -1.89 -1.96
CA GLN A 204 -24.95 -1.55 -2.98
C GLN A 204 -24.31 -1.04 -4.26
N TYR A 205 -23.28 -0.20 -4.17
CA TYR A 205 -22.52 0.25 -5.32
C TYR A 205 -21.80 -0.93 -6.00
N GLY A 206 -21.21 -1.81 -5.19
CA GLY A 206 -20.56 -3.03 -5.70
C GLY A 206 -21.51 -3.92 -6.49
N LYS A 207 -22.74 -4.14 -6.01
CA LYS A 207 -23.76 -4.90 -6.76
C LYS A 207 -24.13 -4.24 -8.08
N LYS A 208 -24.39 -2.93 -8.11
CA LYS A 208 -24.66 -2.19 -9.36
C LYS A 208 -23.50 -2.29 -10.36
N MET A 209 -22.28 -2.30 -9.87
CA MET A 209 -21.09 -2.47 -10.71
C MET A 209 -21.05 -3.88 -11.31
N ILE A 210 -21.41 -4.93 -10.56
CA ILE A 210 -21.49 -6.30 -11.06
C ILE A 210 -22.49 -6.39 -12.23
N ASP A 211 -23.67 -5.79 -12.10
CA ASP A 211 -24.67 -5.76 -13.16
C ASP A 211 -24.15 -5.07 -14.43
N ASN A 212 -23.18 -4.15 -14.29
CA ASN A 212 -22.59 -3.42 -15.41
C ASN A 212 -21.32 -4.07 -15.98
N LEU A 213 -20.78 -5.15 -15.39
CA LEU A 213 -19.55 -5.81 -15.85
C LEU A 213 -19.54 -6.15 -17.36
N PRO A 214 -20.64 -6.63 -17.98
CA PRO A 214 -20.66 -6.89 -19.42
C PRO A 214 -20.33 -5.66 -20.26
N ASN A 215 -20.75 -4.46 -19.84
CA ASN A 215 -20.44 -3.21 -20.52
C ASN A 215 -18.97 -2.79 -20.32
N LEU A 216 -18.39 -3.11 -19.17
CA LEU A 216 -16.98 -2.83 -18.88
C LEU A 216 -16.02 -3.60 -19.78
N MET A 217 -16.44 -4.77 -20.29
CA MET A 217 -15.66 -5.55 -21.23
C MET A 217 -15.34 -4.80 -22.55
N GLN A 218 -16.04 -3.72 -22.85
CA GLN A 218 -15.81 -2.90 -24.05
C GLN A 218 -14.72 -1.85 -23.84
N ASN A 219 -14.22 -1.69 -22.62
CA ASN A 219 -13.19 -0.71 -22.30
C ASN A 219 -11.82 -1.39 -22.22
N LYS A 220 -10.79 -0.65 -22.59
CA LYS A 220 -9.42 -1.17 -22.56
C LYS A 220 -8.86 -1.31 -21.17
N LEU A 221 -9.18 -0.35 -20.29
CA LEU A 221 -8.75 -0.35 -18.89
C LEU A 221 -9.95 -0.03 -17.98
N ASN A 222 -10.22 -0.92 -17.05
CA ASN A 222 -11.22 -0.76 -16.02
C ASN A 222 -10.55 -0.73 -14.66
N VAL A 223 -10.65 0.37 -13.95
CA VAL A 223 -10.11 0.54 -12.60
C VAL A 223 -11.22 0.42 -11.58
N ILE A 224 -10.99 -0.43 -10.58
CA ILE A 224 -11.93 -0.65 -9.48
C ILE A 224 -11.16 -0.49 -8.17
N VAL A 225 -11.55 0.49 -7.35
CA VAL A 225 -10.94 0.76 -6.04
C VAL A 225 -11.87 0.29 -4.94
N TYR A 226 -11.38 -0.56 -4.05
CA TYR A 226 -12.09 -1.06 -2.88
C TYR A 226 -11.51 -0.46 -1.59
N ASN A 227 -12.35 0.22 -0.80
CA ASN A 227 -11.92 0.87 0.45
C ASN A 227 -12.22 0.05 1.72
N PHE A 228 -12.75 -1.18 1.60
CA PHE A 228 -13.21 -1.92 2.77
C PHE A 228 -12.11 -2.19 3.80
N ILE A 229 -10.91 -2.57 3.36
CA ILE A 229 -9.80 -2.92 4.27
C ILE A 229 -9.32 -1.69 5.04
N ASP A 230 -9.25 -0.53 4.37
CA ASP A 230 -8.93 0.72 5.02
C ASP A 230 -10.00 1.12 6.06
N MET A 231 -11.27 1.02 5.70
CA MET A 231 -12.38 1.25 6.63
C MET A 231 -12.35 0.30 7.83
N LEU A 232 -12.00 -0.98 7.62
CA LEU A 232 -11.84 -1.96 8.69
C LEU A 232 -10.67 -1.60 9.61
N SER A 233 -9.57 -1.13 9.03
CA SER A 233 -8.39 -0.66 9.79
C SER A 233 -8.73 0.53 10.69
N HIS A 234 -9.46 1.51 10.17
CA HIS A 234 -9.96 2.64 10.95
C HIS A 234 -10.94 2.19 12.05
N ALA A 235 -11.91 1.33 11.71
CA ALA A 235 -12.87 0.81 12.67
C ALA A 235 -12.21 0.01 13.81
N ARG A 236 -11.08 -0.69 13.53
CA ARG A 236 -10.29 -1.40 14.55
C ARG A 236 -9.69 -0.45 15.59
N THR A 237 -9.38 0.79 15.23
CA THR A 237 -8.88 1.81 16.16
C THR A 237 -9.98 2.56 16.88
N GLU A 238 -11.13 2.73 16.26
CA GLU A 238 -12.21 3.60 16.73
C GLU A 238 -13.33 2.84 17.46
N SER A 239 -13.53 1.55 17.18
CA SER A 239 -14.62 0.73 17.72
C SER A 239 -14.08 -0.39 18.61
N ASP A 240 -14.51 -0.43 19.87
CA ASP A 240 -14.15 -1.51 20.81
C ASP A 240 -14.62 -2.87 20.31
N LEU A 241 -15.81 -2.95 19.72
CA LEU A 241 -16.34 -4.21 19.16
C LEU A 241 -15.45 -4.73 18.02
N VAL A 242 -15.04 -3.86 17.10
CA VAL A 242 -14.17 -4.27 15.97
C VAL A 242 -12.78 -4.62 16.47
N ARG A 243 -12.29 -3.93 17.50
CA ARG A 243 -11.01 -4.24 18.14
C ARG A 243 -11.03 -5.63 18.79
N GLU A 244 -12.14 -6.01 19.42
CA GLU A 244 -12.32 -7.35 20.00
C GLU A 244 -12.39 -8.43 18.91
N LEU A 245 -13.14 -8.19 17.82
CA LEU A 245 -13.25 -9.12 16.69
C LEU A 245 -11.95 -9.31 15.90
N ALA A 246 -11.08 -8.32 15.91
CA ALA A 246 -9.79 -8.29 15.22
C ALA A 246 -8.65 -8.03 16.22
N GLU A 247 -8.65 -8.75 17.34
CA GLU A 247 -7.75 -8.53 18.46
C GLU A 247 -6.27 -8.69 18.06
N ASP A 248 -5.97 -9.71 17.27
CA ASP A 248 -4.64 -9.98 16.75
C ASP A 248 -4.61 -10.00 15.22
N GLU A 249 -3.45 -10.24 14.63
CA GLU A 249 -3.27 -10.24 13.18
C GLU A 249 -3.95 -11.45 12.52
N ASN A 250 -4.05 -12.59 13.20
CA ASN A 250 -4.74 -13.76 12.67
C ASN A 250 -6.26 -13.52 12.60
N ALA A 251 -6.84 -12.97 13.67
CA ALA A 251 -8.24 -12.56 13.70
C ALA A 251 -8.54 -11.50 12.64
N TYR A 252 -7.64 -10.53 12.43
CA TYR A 252 -7.78 -9.50 11.41
C TYR A 252 -7.78 -10.09 9.99
N ARG A 253 -6.88 -11.06 9.70
CA ARG A 253 -6.92 -11.82 8.44
C ARG A 253 -8.21 -12.64 8.30
N GLY A 254 -8.71 -13.22 9.40
CA GLY A 254 -9.99 -13.95 9.44
C GLY A 254 -11.18 -13.07 9.03
N VAL A 255 -11.27 -11.86 9.57
CA VAL A 255 -12.30 -10.87 9.20
C VAL A 255 -12.16 -10.49 7.71
N THR A 256 -10.94 -10.28 7.23
CA THR A 256 -10.66 -10.00 5.82
C THR A 256 -11.13 -11.12 4.90
N ARG A 257 -10.85 -12.39 5.25
CA ARG A 257 -11.33 -13.59 4.50
C ARG A 257 -12.84 -13.66 4.47
N THR A 258 -13.50 -13.45 5.60
CA THR A 258 -14.96 -13.46 5.71
C THR A 258 -15.60 -12.38 4.84
N TRP A 259 -15.05 -11.16 4.90
CA TRP A 259 -15.50 -10.10 4.01
C TRP A 259 -15.35 -10.48 2.55
N PHE A 260 -14.18 -10.95 2.15
CA PHE A 260 -13.90 -11.29 0.76
C PHE A 260 -14.83 -12.36 0.23
N ALA A 261 -15.10 -13.41 1.03
CA ALA A 261 -16.02 -14.51 0.67
C ALA A 261 -17.44 -14.04 0.32
N HIS A 262 -17.87 -12.91 0.88
CA HIS A 262 -19.21 -12.34 0.68
C HIS A 262 -19.18 -10.99 -0.06
N SER A 263 -18.03 -10.60 -0.59
CA SER A 263 -17.84 -9.28 -1.21
C SER A 263 -18.25 -9.26 -2.68
N PRO A 264 -18.67 -8.09 -3.18
CA PRO A 264 -18.81 -7.87 -4.62
C PRO A 264 -17.51 -8.13 -5.40
N LEU A 265 -16.35 -8.02 -4.74
CA LEU A 265 -15.05 -8.30 -5.38
C LEU A 265 -14.93 -9.75 -5.84
N LEU A 266 -15.32 -10.72 -5.00
CA LEU A 266 -15.29 -12.12 -5.37
C LEU A 266 -16.22 -12.40 -6.57
N GLU A 267 -17.40 -11.77 -6.61
CA GLU A 267 -18.31 -11.91 -7.75
C GLU A 267 -17.72 -11.30 -9.05
N VAL A 268 -16.98 -10.19 -8.95
CA VAL A 268 -16.22 -9.66 -10.09
C VAL A 268 -15.20 -10.69 -10.59
N LEU A 269 -14.41 -11.30 -9.70
CA LEU A 269 -13.41 -12.30 -10.08
C LEU A 269 -14.04 -13.55 -10.70
N LYS A 270 -15.15 -14.01 -10.16
CA LYS A 270 -15.96 -15.10 -10.76
C LYS A 270 -16.43 -14.77 -12.18
N PHE A 271 -16.93 -13.56 -12.39
CA PHE A 271 -17.34 -13.13 -13.73
C PHE A 271 -16.16 -13.10 -14.71
N LEU A 272 -15.00 -12.58 -14.25
CA LEU A 272 -13.80 -12.45 -15.08
C LEU A 272 -13.13 -13.79 -15.38
N SER A 273 -13.30 -14.81 -14.53
CA SER A 273 -12.67 -16.13 -14.69
C SER A 273 -12.99 -16.84 -16.01
N ASN A 274 -14.13 -16.52 -16.62
CA ASN A 274 -14.59 -17.10 -17.89
C ASN A 274 -14.36 -16.14 -19.08
N LYS A 275 -13.50 -15.14 -18.93
CA LYS A 275 -13.23 -14.11 -19.94
C LYS A 275 -11.75 -14.07 -20.29
N ASP A 276 -11.46 -13.69 -21.52
CA ASP A 276 -10.08 -13.39 -21.94
C ASP A 276 -9.74 -11.96 -21.55
N VAL A 277 -9.18 -11.79 -20.37
CA VAL A 277 -8.86 -10.49 -19.74
C VAL A 277 -7.54 -10.55 -18.98
N ASN A 278 -6.91 -9.40 -18.81
CA ASN A 278 -5.85 -9.23 -17.83
C ASN A 278 -6.44 -8.70 -16.52
N VAL A 279 -6.09 -9.32 -15.40
CA VAL A 279 -6.50 -8.88 -14.07
C VAL A 279 -5.25 -8.55 -13.23
N PHE A 280 -5.18 -7.33 -12.73
CA PHE A 280 -4.18 -6.89 -11.79
C PHE A 280 -4.86 -6.58 -10.46
N ILE A 281 -4.36 -7.16 -9.37
CA ILE A 281 -4.77 -6.83 -8.01
C ILE A 281 -3.59 -6.19 -7.33
N THR A 282 -3.78 -5.00 -6.77
CA THR A 282 -2.73 -4.25 -6.07
C THR A 282 -3.30 -3.45 -4.91
N THR A 283 -2.43 -2.74 -4.22
CA THR A 283 -2.75 -1.82 -3.13
C THR A 283 -1.97 -0.53 -3.30
N ASP A 284 -2.28 0.50 -2.56
CA ASP A 284 -1.53 1.76 -2.52
C ASP A 284 -0.57 1.82 -1.34
N HIS A 285 -0.97 1.27 -0.19
CA HIS A 285 -0.18 1.14 1.03
C HIS A 285 -0.74 0.02 1.90
N GLY A 286 -0.09 -0.26 3.03
CA GLY A 286 -0.57 -1.19 4.03
C GLY A 286 -0.73 -0.54 5.40
N SER A 287 -0.89 -1.37 6.42
CA SER A 287 -0.99 -0.96 7.82
C SER A 287 -0.20 -1.89 8.71
N VAL A 288 0.16 -1.40 9.90
CA VAL A 288 0.83 -2.19 10.92
C VAL A 288 0.23 -1.94 12.28
N ARG A 289 0.33 -2.96 13.11
CA ARG A 289 0.05 -2.85 14.52
C ARG A 289 1.30 -2.41 15.27
N VAL A 290 1.28 -1.20 15.82
CA VAL A 290 2.36 -0.66 16.64
C VAL A 290 2.16 -1.02 18.11
N ALA A 291 3.22 -1.41 18.77
CA ALA A 291 3.20 -1.73 20.21
C ALA A 291 3.44 -0.48 21.08
N ARG A 292 4.17 0.51 20.57
CA ARG A 292 4.59 1.69 21.34
C ARG A 292 4.45 2.97 20.50
N PRO A 293 3.39 3.76 20.73
CA PRO A 293 3.21 5.02 20.02
C PRO A 293 4.26 6.05 20.46
N ILE A 294 4.70 6.90 19.53
CA ILE A 294 5.57 8.05 19.79
C ILE A 294 4.69 9.30 19.93
N LYS A 295 4.92 10.08 20.98
CA LYS A 295 4.21 11.33 21.18
C LYS A 295 5.01 12.49 20.62
N ILE A 296 4.43 13.21 19.66
CA ILE A 296 4.97 14.46 19.15
C ILE A 296 4.15 15.62 19.69
N LYS A 297 4.84 16.60 20.26
CA LYS A 297 4.21 17.84 20.63
C LYS A 297 4.17 18.77 19.41
N ALA A 298 3.00 19.29 19.13
CA ALA A 298 2.76 20.13 17.97
C ALA A 298 1.77 21.25 18.31
N THR A 299 1.72 22.27 17.47
CA THR A 299 0.67 23.30 17.53
C THR A 299 -0.67 22.70 17.06
N LYS A 300 -1.78 23.41 17.36
CA LYS A 300 -3.13 22.96 16.94
C LYS A 300 -3.32 22.85 15.42
N GLU A 301 -2.43 23.45 14.67
CA GLU A 301 -2.45 23.49 13.19
C GLU A 301 -1.74 22.28 12.55
N ALA A 302 -1.10 21.42 13.35
CA ALA A 302 -0.43 20.24 12.84
C ALA A 302 -1.44 19.19 12.36
N SER A 303 -1.05 18.39 11.37
CA SER A 303 -1.86 17.30 10.88
C SER A 303 -2.23 16.31 11.99
N VAL A 304 -3.41 15.71 11.89
CA VAL A 304 -3.90 14.72 12.87
C VAL A 304 -3.59 13.27 12.50
N ASN A 305 -2.88 13.05 11.39
CA ASN A 305 -2.55 11.70 10.93
C ASN A 305 -1.72 10.94 11.97
N LEU A 306 -1.93 9.64 12.09
CA LEU A 306 -1.22 8.78 13.05
C LEU A 306 0.15 8.33 12.53
N ARG A 307 0.37 8.32 11.22
CA ARG A 307 1.61 7.86 10.58
C ARG A 307 2.65 8.95 10.39
N TYR A 308 2.20 10.20 10.29
CA TYR A 308 3.07 11.34 10.08
C TYR A 308 2.49 12.61 10.68
N LYS A 309 3.33 13.58 10.95
CA LYS A 309 2.92 14.92 11.36
C LYS A 309 3.52 15.96 10.43
N VAL A 310 2.67 16.89 10.02
CA VAL A 310 3.09 18.10 9.33
C VAL A 310 2.70 19.28 10.17
N GLY A 311 3.62 20.17 10.44
CA GLY A 311 3.34 21.33 11.28
C GLY A 311 4.57 22.19 11.55
N ARG A 312 4.33 23.36 12.12
CA ARG A 312 5.39 24.23 12.63
C ARG A 312 5.78 23.77 14.03
N LEU A 313 7.03 23.95 14.39
CA LEU A 313 7.50 23.73 15.76
C LEU A 313 7.11 22.35 16.32
N LEU A 314 7.40 21.31 15.58
CA LEU A 314 7.24 19.94 16.06
C LEU A 314 8.37 19.61 17.05
N ASP A 315 8.00 19.17 18.26
CA ASP A 315 8.95 18.72 19.29
C ASP A 315 8.91 17.18 19.37
N TYR A 316 9.99 16.51 19.01
CA TYR A 316 10.12 15.08 18.90
C TYR A 316 11.55 14.61 19.23
N ASN A 317 11.68 13.33 19.54
CA ASN A 317 13.00 12.70 19.69
C ASN A 317 13.56 12.34 18.29
N PRO A 318 14.67 12.96 17.84
CA PRO A 318 15.21 12.71 16.50
C PRO A 318 15.73 11.28 16.27
N LYS A 319 15.86 10.47 17.33
CA LYS A 319 16.24 9.05 17.22
C LYS A 319 15.04 8.13 16.92
N GLU A 320 13.83 8.64 17.06
CA GLU A 320 12.57 7.88 16.94
C GLU A 320 11.75 8.35 15.73
N VAL A 321 12.26 9.29 14.94
CA VAL A 321 11.50 9.96 13.88
C VAL A 321 12.36 10.20 12.66
N PHE A 322 11.86 9.80 11.50
CA PHE A 322 12.41 10.27 10.23
C PHE A 322 11.90 11.70 9.97
N ALA A 323 12.75 12.69 10.18
CA ALA A 323 12.41 14.09 10.09
C ALA A 323 12.93 14.73 8.81
N VAL A 324 12.05 15.43 8.08
CA VAL A 324 12.39 16.15 6.86
C VAL A 324 12.08 17.62 7.03
N ALA A 325 13.10 18.44 6.95
CA ALA A 325 12.95 19.90 7.12
C ALA A 325 12.37 20.59 5.87
N LYS A 326 12.71 20.08 4.69
CA LYS A 326 12.23 20.58 3.40
C LYS A 326 11.44 19.47 2.71
N PRO A 327 10.12 19.62 2.53
CA PRO A 327 9.30 18.58 1.91
C PRO A 327 9.77 18.20 0.51
N GLU A 328 10.37 19.13 -0.21
CA GLU A 328 10.93 18.91 -1.55
C GLU A 328 12.09 17.90 -1.55
N ASP A 329 12.76 17.70 -0.41
CA ASP A 329 13.85 16.71 -0.30
C ASP A 329 13.34 15.27 -0.47
N ILE A 330 12.04 15.06 -0.19
CA ILE A 330 11.33 13.79 -0.43
C ILE A 330 10.20 13.93 -1.46
N LEU A 331 10.26 14.94 -2.31
CA LEU A 331 9.31 15.23 -3.37
C LEU A 331 7.85 15.34 -2.89
N LEU A 332 7.65 15.96 -1.73
CA LEU A 332 6.34 16.37 -1.22
C LEU A 332 6.09 17.87 -1.49
N PRO A 333 4.84 18.27 -1.73
CA PRO A 333 4.49 19.68 -1.92
C PRO A 333 4.58 20.44 -0.59
N ARG A 334 4.97 21.73 -0.67
CA ARG A 334 4.83 22.63 0.49
C ARG A 334 3.37 22.87 0.78
N LEU A 335 3.01 22.88 2.05
CA LEU A 335 1.74 23.40 2.51
C LEU A 335 1.77 24.95 2.42
N ASN A 336 0.62 25.56 2.16
CA ASN A 336 0.48 27.01 2.16
C ASN A 336 0.74 27.62 3.55
N ILE A 337 0.59 26.84 4.61
CA ILE A 337 1.01 27.16 5.96
C ILE A 337 2.52 26.94 6.02
N LEU A 338 3.30 27.97 5.80
CA LEU A 338 4.75 28.11 5.88
C LEU A 338 5.44 27.17 6.89
N SER A 339 5.69 25.89 6.57
CA SER A 339 6.30 24.97 7.52
C SER A 339 7.04 23.81 6.90
N PRO A 340 8.15 23.38 7.49
CA PRO A 340 8.81 22.15 7.10
C PRO A 340 7.93 20.94 7.47
N TYR A 341 7.76 20.03 6.53
CA TYR A 341 7.28 18.67 6.80
C TYR A 341 8.28 17.99 7.73
N ARG A 342 7.77 17.24 8.68
CA ARG A 342 8.52 16.29 9.45
C ARG A 342 7.70 15.02 9.48
N SER A 343 8.11 14.00 8.74
CA SER A 343 7.44 12.72 8.77
C SER A 343 7.92 11.91 9.96
N GLU A 344 7.00 11.15 10.55
CA GLU A 344 7.17 10.49 11.83
C GLU A 344 7.10 8.99 11.74
N GLU A 345 7.54 8.37 10.71
CA GLU A 345 7.46 6.93 10.74
C GLU A 345 8.81 6.28 10.98
N HIS A 346 9.11 6.10 12.28
CA HIS A 346 9.85 4.93 12.76
C HIS A 346 8.93 3.86 13.36
N THR A 347 7.69 3.83 13.01
CA THR A 347 6.95 2.58 12.96
C THR A 347 7.40 1.90 11.68
N SER A 348 8.62 1.52 11.75
CA SER A 348 9.39 0.75 10.83
C SER A 348 8.64 -0.48 10.42
N GLU A 349 8.13 -0.43 9.22
CA GLU A 349 7.46 -1.55 8.68
C GLU A 349 7.97 -1.91 7.33
N LEU A 350 8.19 -3.19 7.22
CA LEU A 350 8.19 -3.89 5.96
C LEU A 350 6.91 -3.61 5.12
N SER A 351 5.89 -2.95 5.69
CA SER A 351 4.70 -2.47 4.99
C SER A 351 4.99 -1.39 3.93
N HIS A 352 6.19 -0.81 3.92
CA HIS A 352 6.67 0.01 2.80
C HIS A 352 6.99 -0.84 1.56
N CYS A 353 7.05 -2.18 1.71
CA CYS A 353 7.27 -3.15 0.65
C CYS A 353 5.96 -3.92 0.39
N GLN A 354 5.18 -3.50 -0.59
CA GLN A 354 3.91 -4.16 -0.96
C GLN A 354 3.75 -4.30 -2.46
#